data_ac7bb47566c3d14e0f46186b73904ea5
#
_entry.id   ac7bb47566c3d14e0f46186b73904ea5
#
_cell.length_a   1.000
_cell.length_b   1.000
_cell.length_c   1.000
_cell.angle_alpha   90.00
_cell.angle_beta   90.00
_cell.angle_gamma   90.00
#
_symmetry.space_group_name_H-M   'P 1'
#
loop_
_entity.id
_entity.type
_entity.pdbx_description
1 polymer ?
#
loop_
_entity_poly.entity_id
_entity_poly.type
_entity_poly.pdbx_seq_one_letter_code
_entity_poly.pdbx_strand_id
1 'polypeptide(L)'
;IADTYGPLVYHQLGETPRVYGQQEAYTRFFADLDEGQQLIREYLDEGGDNNKFKEYDMLTNGKTLKEWLKFANSLRLRLAMRISNVDATLAKDQATKALNDNQGVLEGARETIAVMGKNYINPLCAVAGWGEVYMNASMESIVNGYEDPRGKKWYNTALLEGYQKQLLGIPIGLPMKDGDANIYSFCSSLNTSTIGEKTGAVLMSAAEVWLLRA
;
A
#
# COMPACT_ATOMS: atom_id res chain seq x y z
N ILE A 1 0.82 -9.97 3.73
CA ILE A 1 1.27 -11.38 3.69
C ILE A 1 0.22 -12.28 4.34
N ALA A 2 -0.13 -12.09 5.64
CA ALA A 2 -1.11 -12.93 6.33
C ALA A 2 -2.46 -13.06 5.60
N ASP A 3 -2.99 -11.97 5.08
CA ASP A 3 -4.28 -11.93 4.38
C ASP A 3 -4.23 -12.56 2.97
N THR A 4 -3.04 -12.68 2.39
CA THR A 4 -2.86 -13.18 1.02
C THR A 4 -2.42 -14.63 1.01
N TYR A 5 -1.53 -14.99 1.92
CA TYR A 5 -0.86 -16.30 1.91
C TYR A 5 -1.20 -17.16 3.13
N GLY A 6 -1.94 -16.63 4.11
CA GLY A 6 -2.35 -17.35 5.32
C GLY A 6 -1.27 -17.37 6.40
N PRO A 7 -1.03 -18.52 7.05
CA PRO A 7 -0.08 -18.62 8.15
C PRO A 7 1.32 -18.14 7.77
N LEU A 8 1.98 -17.41 8.68
CA LEU A 8 3.29 -16.80 8.43
C LEU A 8 4.23 -16.96 9.62
N VAL A 9 5.54 -16.92 9.34
CA VAL A 9 6.55 -16.72 10.37
C VAL A 9 6.67 -15.22 10.59
N TYR A 10 6.29 -14.74 11.78
CA TYR A 10 6.26 -13.31 12.11
C TYR A 10 7.21 -12.94 13.25
N HIS A 11 7.09 -13.63 14.36
CA HIS A 11 7.93 -13.48 15.54
C HIS A 11 8.84 -14.71 15.68
N GLN A 12 9.94 -14.62 16.42
CA GLN A 12 10.84 -15.73 16.60
C GLN A 12 11.46 -16.24 15.29
N LEU A 13 12.19 -15.36 14.61
CA LEU A 13 12.90 -15.66 13.36
C LEU A 13 14.24 -16.40 13.58
N GLY A 14 14.50 -16.89 14.81
CA GLY A 14 15.73 -17.60 15.16
C GLY A 14 15.83 -19.02 14.59
N GLU A 15 16.64 -19.88 15.24
CA GLU A 15 16.91 -21.25 14.78
C GLU A 15 15.67 -22.14 14.65
N THR A 16 14.61 -21.85 15.41
CA THR A 16 13.33 -22.57 15.34
C THR A 16 12.20 -21.59 15.03
N PRO A 17 12.00 -21.22 13.78
CA PRO A 17 10.95 -20.27 13.40
C PRO A 17 9.56 -20.83 13.70
N ARG A 18 8.72 -20.04 14.35
CA ARG A 18 7.34 -20.41 14.66
C ARG A 18 6.39 -19.86 13.61
N VAL A 19 5.52 -20.72 13.12
CA VAL A 19 4.42 -20.33 12.23
C VAL A 19 3.21 -19.88 13.06
N TYR A 20 2.70 -18.68 12.78
CA TYR A 20 1.51 -18.12 13.41
C TYR A 20 0.30 -18.35 12.52
N GLY A 21 -0.80 -18.80 13.09
CA GLY A 21 -2.11 -18.76 12.45
C GLY A 21 -2.57 -17.30 12.27
N GLN A 22 -3.53 -17.06 11.37
CA GLN A 22 -3.97 -15.69 11.05
C GLN A 22 -4.52 -14.96 12.29
N GLN A 23 -5.35 -15.60 13.10
CA GLN A 23 -5.89 -15.01 14.33
C GLN A 23 -4.79 -14.62 15.31
N GLU A 24 -3.83 -15.51 15.55
CA GLU A 24 -2.70 -15.26 16.44
C GLU A 24 -1.81 -14.13 15.91
N ALA A 25 -1.57 -14.09 14.59
CA ALA A 25 -0.83 -13.02 13.95
C ALA A 25 -1.48 -11.65 14.16
N TYR A 26 -2.81 -11.54 14.00
CA TYR A 26 -3.54 -10.29 14.25
C TYR A 26 -3.48 -9.86 15.71
N THR A 27 -3.61 -10.79 16.65
CA THR A 27 -3.42 -10.50 18.08
C THR A 27 -2.03 -9.91 18.34
N ARG A 28 -1.01 -10.49 17.71
CA ARG A 28 0.37 -9.99 17.85
C ARG A 28 0.56 -8.62 17.17
N PHE A 29 -0.04 -8.38 15.99
CA PHE A 29 0.03 -7.08 15.33
C PHE A 29 -0.52 -5.95 16.21
N PHE A 30 -1.63 -6.17 16.90
CA PHE A 30 -2.16 -5.18 17.84
C PHE A 30 -1.26 -4.96 19.05
N ALA A 31 -0.66 -6.02 19.58
CA ALA A 31 0.30 -5.92 20.69
C ALA A 31 1.56 -5.14 20.27
N ASP A 32 2.10 -5.40 19.08
CA ASP A 32 3.27 -4.68 18.56
C ASP A 32 2.98 -3.19 18.30
N LEU A 33 1.74 -2.87 17.85
CA LEU A 33 1.30 -1.49 17.73
C LEU A 33 1.18 -0.80 19.09
N ASP A 34 0.74 -1.51 20.14
CA ASP A 34 0.67 -0.97 21.49
C ASP A 34 2.07 -0.69 22.03
N GLU A 35 2.96 -1.66 21.94
CA GLU A 35 4.34 -1.56 22.41
C GLU A 35 5.09 -0.43 21.70
N GLY A 36 5.04 -0.39 20.37
CA GLY A 36 5.72 0.63 19.56
C GLY A 36 5.19 2.05 19.84
N GLN A 37 3.87 2.22 19.98
CA GLN A 37 3.29 3.51 20.31
C GLN A 37 3.65 3.95 21.74
N GLN A 38 3.68 3.03 22.69
CA GLN A 38 4.08 3.31 24.07
C GLN A 38 5.52 3.82 24.13
N LEU A 39 6.47 3.11 23.51
CA LEU A 39 7.87 3.51 23.48
C LEU A 39 8.07 4.91 22.87
N ILE A 40 7.36 5.21 21.78
CA ILE A 40 7.43 6.56 21.16
C ILE A 40 6.91 7.63 22.12
N ARG A 41 5.80 7.37 22.83
CA ARG A 41 5.21 8.33 23.77
C ARG A 41 6.11 8.57 24.97
N GLU A 42 6.61 7.51 25.58
CA GLU A 42 7.55 7.60 26.71
C GLU A 42 8.75 8.46 26.33
N TYR A 43 9.37 8.21 25.18
CA TYR A 43 10.48 9.01 24.69
C TYR A 43 10.11 10.50 24.49
N LEU A 44 8.95 10.80 23.93
CA LEU A 44 8.50 12.17 23.70
C LEU A 44 8.13 12.88 25.01
N ASP A 45 7.52 12.18 25.97
CA ASP A 45 7.11 12.71 27.28
C ASP A 45 8.33 13.02 28.18
N GLU A 46 9.42 12.30 27.97
CA GLU A 46 10.73 12.60 28.58
C GLU A 46 11.48 13.77 27.91
N GLY A 47 10.85 14.44 26.95
CA GLY A 47 11.44 15.58 26.24
C GLY A 47 12.27 15.20 25.02
N GLY A 48 12.11 13.99 24.51
CA GLY A 48 12.80 13.49 23.32
C GLY A 48 12.46 14.28 22.06
N ASP A 49 13.43 14.37 21.15
CA ASP A 49 13.27 15.08 19.87
C ASP A 49 12.37 14.32 18.90
N ASN A 50 11.25 14.94 18.53
CA ASN A 50 10.30 14.41 17.56
C ASN A 50 10.92 14.09 16.18
N ASN A 51 12.05 14.69 15.83
CA ASN A 51 12.74 14.48 14.56
C ASN A 51 13.89 13.46 14.64
N LYS A 52 14.24 12.99 15.82
CA LYS A 52 15.41 12.12 16.04
C LYS A 52 15.44 10.88 15.18
N PHE A 53 14.25 10.30 14.92
CA PHE A 53 14.13 9.07 14.13
C PHE A 53 14.28 9.28 12.62
N LYS A 54 14.14 10.51 12.10
CA LYS A 54 14.13 10.80 10.66
C LYS A 54 15.35 10.29 9.91
N GLU A 55 16.52 10.38 10.51
CA GLU A 55 17.78 9.94 9.89
C GLU A 55 17.91 8.42 9.81
N TYR A 56 17.15 7.70 10.64
CA TYR A 56 17.12 6.23 10.72
C TYR A 56 15.93 5.62 9.99
N ASP A 57 15.00 6.46 9.53
CA ASP A 57 13.79 6.00 8.81
C ASP A 57 14.15 5.51 7.40
N MET A 58 14.41 4.22 7.29
CA MET A 58 14.72 3.55 6.03
C MET A 58 13.49 3.28 5.16
N LEU A 59 12.28 3.37 5.74
CA LEU A 59 11.04 3.04 5.04
C LEU A 59 10.45 4.25 4.34
N THR A 60 10.20 5.34 5.08
CA THR A 60 9.45 6.50 4.58
C THR A 60 10.31 7.71 4.28
N ASN A 61 11.62 7.60 4.52
CA ASN A 61 12.61 8.65 4.29
C ASN A 61 12.34 9.93 5.10
N GLY A 62 12.05 9.78 6.37
CA GLY A 62 12.12 10.87 7.33
C GLY A 62 10.81 11.37 7.91
N LYS A 63 9.90 10.49 8.25
CA LYS A 63 8.74 10.81 9.07
C LYS A 63 9.12 11.12 10.52
N THR A 64 8.43 12.07 11.13
CA THR A 64 8.55 12.38 12.56
C THR A 64 7.94 11.27 13.41
N LEU A 65 8.29 11.20 14.69
CA LEU A 65 7.68 10.25 15.64
C LEU A 65 6.16 10.45 15.76
N LYS A 66 5.66 11.70 15.73
CA LYS A 66 4.22 11.97 15.73
C LYS A 66 3.52 11.51 14.43
N GLU A 67 4.17 11.61 13.29
CA GLU A 67 3.63 11.04 12.03
C GLU A 67 3.60 9.51 12.08
N TRP A 68 4.59 8.88 12.72
CA TRP A 68 4.58 7.44 12.97
C TRP A 68 3.45 7.01 13.90
N LEU A 69 3.12 7.78 14.95
CA LEU A 69 1.95 7.53 15.81
C LEU A 69 0.63 7.62 15.02
N LYS A 70 0.47 8.63 14.16
CA LYS A 70 -0.69 8.74 13.26
C LYS A 70 -0.80 7.54 12.31
N PHE A 71 0.33 7.11 11.75
CA PHE A 71 0.36 5.93 10.90
C PHE A 71 -0.03 4.66 11.67
N ALA A 72 0.52 4.47 12.87
CA ALA A 72 0.19 3.33 13.73
C ALA A 72 -1.31 3.26 14.06
N ASN A 73 -1.94 4.39 14.38
CA ASN A 73 -3.39 4.48 14.60
C ASN A 73 -4.18 4.13 13.32
N SER A 74 -3.77 4.66 12.17
CA SER A 74 -4.41 4.39 10.89
C SER A 74 -4.28 2.92 10.50
N LEU A 75 -3.11 2.31 10.73
CA LEU A 75 -2.87 0.89 10.51
C LEU A 75 -3.71 0.04 11.46
N ARG A 76 -3.82 0.42 12.73
CA ARG A 76 -4.71 -0.23 13.71
C ARG A 76 -6.16 -0.23 13.22
N LEU A 77 -6.66 0.89 12.71
CA LEU A 77 -8.01 0.99 12.15
C LEU A 77 -8.18 0.06 10.96
N ARG A 78 -7.23 0.01 10.01
CA ARG A 78 -7.25 -0.94 8.89
C ARG A 78 -7.34 -2.39 9.36
N LEU A 79 -6.49 -2.77 10.30
CA LEU A 79 -6.47 -4.13 10.86
C LEU A 79 -7.78 -4.47 11.58
N ALA A 80 -8.34 -3.53 12.35
CA ALA A 80 -9.62 -3.68 13.02
C ALA A 80 -10.76 -3.95 12.02
N MET A 81 -10.84 -3.14 10.96
CA MET A 81 -11.86 -3.31 9.93
C MET A 81 -11.74 -4.65 9.18
N ARG A 82 -10.53 -5.16 8.99
CA ARG A 82 -10.32 -6.47 8.36
C ARG A 82 -10.87 -7.64 9.15
N ILE A 83 -10.89 -7.56 10.47
CA ILE A 83 -11.41 -8.63 11.34
C ILE A 83 -12.87 -8.40 11.76
N SER A 84 -13.54 -7.36 11.30
CA SER A 84 -14.89 -6.98 11.74
C SER A 84 -15.95 -8.07 11.56
N ASN A 85 -15.80 -8.93 10.56
CA ASN A 85 -16.71 -10.04 10.29
C ASN A 85 -16.37 -11.34 11.03
N VAL A 86 -15.18 -11.45 11.64
CA VAL A 86 -14.73 -12.66 12.33
C VAL A 86 -14.58 -12.46 13.83
N ASP A 87 -14.27 -11.24 14.28
CA ASP A 87 -14.22 -10.85 15.69
C ASP A 87 -14.67 -9.39 15.84
N ALA A 88 -15.97 -9.19 15.84
CA ALA A 88 -16.58 -7.85 15.92
C ALA A 88 -16.25 -7.11 17.22
N THR A 89 -16.06 -7.85 18.33
CA THR A 89 -15.72 -7.24 19.62
C THR A 89 -14.31 -6.66 19.59
N LEU A 90 -13.32 -7.47 19.23
CA LEU A 90 -11.94 -7.01 19.09
C LEU A 90 -11.82 -5.90 18.05
N ALA A 91 -12.53 -6.04 16.92
CA ALA A 91 -12.55 -5.01 15.87
C ALA A 91 -13.03 -3.66 16.40
N LYS A 92 -14.15 -3.64 17.12
CA LYS A 92 -14.71 -2.43 17.73
C LYS A 92 -13.74 -1.81 18.74
N ASP A 93 -13.15 -2.61 19.61
CA ASP A 93 -12.23 -2.14 20.63
C ASP A 93 -10.99 -1.50 19.99
N GLN A 94 -10.40 -2.16 18.99
CA GLN A 94 -9.21 -1.67 18.31
C GLN A 94 -9.50 -0.43 17.44
N ALA A 95 -10.66 -0.39 16.76
CA ALA A 95 -11.09 0.78 16.01
C ALA A 95 -11.33 1.99 16.94
N THR A 96 -12.01 1.77 18.06
CA THR A 96 -12.26 2.80 19.07
C THR A 96 -10.95 3.36 19.64
N LYS A 97 -9.99 2.48 19.94
CA LYS A 97 -8.66 2.85 20.43
C LYS A 97 -7.92 3.73 19.40
N ALA A 98 -7.98 3.36 18.12
CA ALA A 98 -7.35 4.12 17.04
C ALA A 98 -7.95 5.52 16.86
N LEU A 99 -9.27 5.63 16.89
CA LEU A 99 -9.99 6.87 16.62
C LEU A 99 -10.02 7.86 17.80
N ASN A 100 -9.96 7.36 19.03
CA ASN A 100 -9.94 8.18 20.24
C ASN A 100 -8.52 8.60 20.66
N ASP A 101 -7.51 8.16 19.95
CA ASP A 101 -6.12 8.53 20.27
C ASP A 101 -5.88 10.03 20.01
N ASN A 102 -5.16 10.67 20.92
CA ASN A 102 -4.90 12.12 20.87
C ASN A 102 -4.00 12.57 19.71
N GLN A 103 -3.20 11.66 19.12
CA GLN A 103 -2.44 11.95 17.90
C GLN A 103 -3.30 11.83 16.64
N GLY A 104 -4.47 11.22 16.74
CA GLY A 104 -5.38 11.01 15.62
C GLY A 104 -4.85 10.00 14.60
N VAL A 105 -5.51 10.00 13.45
CA VAL A 105 -5.20 9.17 12.27
C VAL A 105 -4.77 10.06 11.09
N LEU A 106 -4.40 9.47 9.96
CA LEU A 106 -4.14 10.22 8.73
C LEU A 106 -5.46 10.83 8.21
N GLU A 107 -5.55 12.15 8.12
CA GLU A 107 -6.76 12.88 7.71
C GLU A 107 -6.50 13.95 6.65
N GLY A 108 -5.30 14.50 6.63
CA GLY A 108 -4.93 15.55 5.69
C GLY A 108 -4.74 15.02 4.27
N ALA A 109 -5.18 15.77 3.26
CA ALA A 109 -5.10 15.37 1.85
C ALA A 109 -3.69 14.99 1.37
N ARG A 110 -2.64 15.44 2.06
CA ARG A 110 -1.24 15.13 1.77
C ARG A 110 -0.63 14.12 2.75
N GLU A 111 -1.38 13.67 3.73
CA GLU A 111 -0.90 12.66 4.68
C GLU A 111 -0.95 11.30 4.03
N THR A 112 0.22 10.87 3.56
CA THR A 112 0.42 9.59 2.89
C THR A 112 1.66 8.94 3.46
N ILE A 113 1.57 7.65 3.71
CA ILE A 113 2.71 6.79 4.04
C ILE A 113 3.09 6.03 2.80
N ALA A 114 4.30 6.24 2.33
CA ALA A 114 4.84 5.59 1.14
C ALA A 114 6.26 5.09 1.40
N VAL A 115 6.62 3.98 0.77
CA VAL A 115 8.00 3.50 0.78
C VAL A 115 8.84 4.42 -0.11
N MET A 116 9.80 5.11 0.49
CA MET A 116 10.65 6.10 -0.17
C MET A 116 12.11 6.03 0.31
N GLY A 117 12.54 4.91 0.87
CA GLY A 117 13.87 4.75 1.43
C GLY A 117 15.00 5.15 0.45
N LYS A 118 16.17 5.49 0.98
CA LYS A 118 17.30 6.05 0.22
C LYS A 118 17.67 5.23 -1.03
N ASN A 119 17.59 3.91 -0.94
CA ASN A 119 17.91 2.98 -2.03
C ASN A 119 16.65 2.39 -2.69
N TYR A 120 15.48 2.97 -2.44
CA TYR A 120 14.23 2.48 -2.98
C TYR A 120 14.15 2.73 -4.49
N ILE A 121 13.73 1.70 -5.20
CA ILE A 121 13.30 1.76 -6.60
C ILE A 121 11.88 1.23 -6.65
N ASN A 122 10.97 1.98 -7.30
CA ASN A 122 9.58 1.57 -7.42
C ASN A 122 9.49 0.29 -8.26
N PRO A 123 9.00 -0.83 -7.68
CA PRO A 123 8.92 -2.10 -8.39
C PRO A 123 7.97 -2.06 -9.61
N LEU A 124 6.95 -1.21 -9.60
CA LEU A 124 6.07 -1.04 -10.76
C LEU A 124 6.82 -0.40 -11.94
N CYS A 125 7.75 0.51 -11.68
CA CYS A 125 8.61 1.08 -12.72
C CYS A 125 9.53 0.01 -13.32
N ALA A 126 10.13 -0.84 -12.48
CA ALA A 126 10.96 -1.94 -12.95
C ALA A 126 10.16 -2.95 -13.80
N VAL A 127 9.00 -3.38 -13.31
CA VAL A 127 8.11 -4.32 -14.03
C VAL A 127 7.60 -3.73 -15.34
N ALA A 128 7.25 -2.44 -15.36
CA ALA A 128 6.85 -1.75 -16.60
C ALA A 128 7.95 -1.75 -17.66
N GLY A 129 9.23 -1.68 -17.21
CA GLY A 129 10.40 -1.74 -18.10
C GLY A 129 10.64 -3.09 -18.78
N TRP A 130 10.00 -4.17 -18.31
CA TRP A 130 10.12 -5.49 -18.94
C TRP A 130 9.37 -5.61 -20.27
N GLY A 131 8.42 -4.68 -20.55
CA GLY A 131 7.62 -4.73 -21.78
C GLY A 131 6.56 -5.85 -21.82
N GLU A 132 6.20 -6.37 -20.65
CA GLU A 132 5.27 -7.51 -20.50
C GLU A 132 4.00 -7.13 -19.74
N VAL A 133 3.91 -5.90 -19.22
CA VAL A 133 2.78 -5.44 -18.40
C VAL A 133 2.01 -4.34 -19.11
N TYR A 134 0.74 -4.64 -19.39
CA TYR A 134 -0.18 -3.77 -20.09
C TYR A 134 -1.48 -3.58 -19.32
N MET A 135 -2.24 -2.55 -19.69
CA MET A 135 -3.58 -2.30 -19.21
C MET A 135 -4.50 -3.50 -19.48
N ASN A 136 -5.36 -3.87 -18.54
CA ASN A 136 -6.40 -4.85 -18.81
C ASN A 136 -7.68 -4.19 -19.36
N ALA A 137 -8.50 -4.97 -20.08
CA ALA A 137 -9.73 -4.48 -20.69
C ALA A 137 -10.78 -3.98 -19.67
N SER A 138 -10.79 -4.52 -18.45
CA SER A 138 -11.69 -4.04 -17.39
C SER A 138 -11.30 -2.62 -16.95
N MET A 139 -10.01 -2.35 -16.80
CA MET A 139 -9.52 -1.00 -16.48
C MET A 139 -9.80 -0.03 -17.64
N GLU A 140 -9.59 -0.46 -18.88
CA GLU A 140 -9.95 0.31 -20.07
C GLU A 140 -11.42 0.73 -20.04
N SER A 141 -12.32 -0.21 -19.83
CA SER A 141 -13.77 0.04 -19.77
C SER A 141 -14.15 1.06 -18.71
N ILE A 142 -13.53 0.98 -17.51
CA ILE A 142 -13.77 1.92 -16.42
C ILE A 142 -13.24 3.30 -16.79
N VAL A 143 -11.98 3.39 -17.19
CA VAL A 143 -11.31 4.66 -17.44
C VAL A 143 -11.92 5.39 -18.63
N ASN A 144 -12.20 4.67 -19.72
CA ASN A 144 -12.84 5.27 -20.90
C ASN A 144 -14.32 5.55 -20.64
N GLY A 145 -15.05 4.65 -19.96
CA GLY A 145 -16.48 4.81 -19.70
C GLY A 145 -16.81 5.98 -18.79
N TYR A 146 -15.96 6.27 -17.83
CA TYR A 146 -16.10 7.44 -16.93
C TYR A 146 -15.33 8.67 -17.41
N GLU A 147 -14.66 8.60 -18.57
CA GLU A 147 -13.77 9.66 -19.08
C GLU A 147 -12.74 10.11 -18.03
N ASP A 148 -12.20 9.15 -17.25
CA ASP A 148 -11.33 9.42 -16.12
C ASP A 148 -10.00 10.02 -16.58
N PRO A 149 -9.70 11.30 -16.25
CA PRO A 149 -8.48 11.97 -16.69
C PRO A 149 -7.19 11.34 -16.15
N ARG A 150 -7.29 10.52 -15.09
CA ARG A 150 -6.16 9.82 -14.49
C ARG A 150 -5.63 8.72 -15.40
N GLY A 151 -6.46 8.15 -16.28
CA GLY A 151 -6.05 7.06 -17.17
C GLY A 151 -4.83 7.40 -18.01
N LYS A 152 -4.81 8.59 -18.61
CA LYS A 152 -3.67 9.10 -19.41
C LYS A 152 -2.43 9.47 -18.55
N LYS A 153 -2.57 9.50 -17.22
CA LYS A 153 -1.44 9.65 -16.31
C LYS A 153 -0.85 8.29 -15.93
N TRP A 154 -1.71 7.27 -15.79
CA TRP A 154 -1.28 5.94 -15.41
C TRP A 154 -0.75 5.10 -16.56
N TYR A 155 -1.31 5.32 -17.77
CA TYR A 155 -1.00 4.52 -18.95
C TYR A 155 -0.58 5.39 -20.13
N ASN A 156 0.30 4.85 -20.96
CA ASN A 156 0.58 5.37 -22.28
C ASN A 156 -0.59 5.04 -23.23
N THR A 157 -0.80 5.85 -24.26
CA THR A 157 -1.77 5.51 -25.31
C THR A 157 -1.30 4.31 -26.09
N ALA A 158 -2.24 3.60 -26.70
CA ALA A 158 -1.96 2.45 -27.54
C ALA A 158 -1.07 2.80 -28.75
N LEU A 159 -0.30 1.83 -29.20
CA LEU A 159 0.56 1.94 -30.38
C LEU A 159 -0.12 1.40 -31.64
N LEU A 160 -1.29 0.75 -31.51
CA LEU A 160 -2.04 0.17 -32.63
C LEU A 160 -2.51 1.28 -33.59
N GLU A 161 -2.30 1.09 -34.88
CA GLU A 161 -2.75 2.02 -35.89
C GLU A 161 -4.27 2.24 -35.82
N GLY A 162 -4.70 3.50 -35.88
CA GLY A 162 -6.09 3.90 -35.65
C GLY A 162 -6.46 4.12 -34.15
N TYR A 163 -5.65 3.67 -33.21
CA TYR A 163 -5.91 3.75 -31.76
C TYR A 163 -4.88 4.57 -30.98
N GLN A 164 -3.94 5.22 -31.65
CA GLN A 164 -2.77 5.88 -31.01
C GLN A 164 -3.10 6.98 -30.00
N LYS A 165 -4.35 7.46 -29.97
CA LYS A 165 -4.81 8.48 -28.99
C LYS A 165 -5.69 7.89 -27.89
N GLN A 166 -5.91 6.60 -27.91
CA GLN A 166 -6.83 5.88 -27.02
C GLN A 166 -6.05 5.02 -26.02
N LEU A 167 -6.71 4.68 -24.93
CA LEU A 167 -6.26 3.64 -24.02
C LEU A 167 -6.88 2.32 -24.49
N LEU A 168 -6.06 1.29 -24.63
CA LEU A 168 -6.46 -0.02 -25.10
C LEU A 168 -5.94 -1.10 -24.13
N GLY A 169 -6.85 -1.89 -23.60
CA GLY A 169 -6.56 -2.95 -22.64
C GLY A 169 -6.60 -4.34 -23.23
N ILE A 170 -5.97 -5.29 -22.56
CA ILE A 170 -5.95 -6.71 -22.94
C ILE A 170 -7.05 -7.44 -22.18
N PRO A 171 -7.93 -8.21 -22.83
CA PRO A 171 -8.85 -9.12 -22.16
C PRO A 171 -8.08 -10.20 -21.38
N ILE A 172 -8.44 -10.39 -20.10
CA ILE A 172 -7.82 -11.42 -19.27
C ILE A 172 -8.29 -12.81 -19.68
N GLY A 173 -7.39 -13.79 -19.65
CA GLY A 173 -7.71 -15.19 -19.90
C GLY A 173 -7.73 -15.60 -21.38
N LEU A 174 -7.27 -14.75 -22.29
CA LEU A 174 -7.06 -15.16 -23.66
C LEU A 174 -5.90 -16.17 -23.75
N PRO A 175 -6.10 -17.32 -24.46
CA PRO A 175 -5.04 -18.27 -24.67
C PRO A 175 -3.94 -17.67 -25.57
N MET A 176 -2.70 -17.72 -25.09
CA MET A 176 -1.51 -17.47 -25.90
C MET A 176 -1.01 -18.82 -26.42
N LYS A 177 -0.68 -18.93 -27.70
CA LYS A 177 -0.01 -20.10 -28.25
C LYS A 177 1.49 -20.01 -27.97
N ASP A 178 2.10 -21.12 -27.62
CA ASP A 178 3.55 -21.20 -27.47
C ASP A 178 4.25 -20.74 -28.75
N GLY A 179 5.20 -19.80 -28.61
CA GLY A 179 5.94 -19.23 -29.74
C GLY A 179 5.29 -18.02 -30.41
N ASP A 180 4.09 -17.60 -30.00
CA ASP A 180 3.52 -16.35 -30.49
C ASP A 180 4.35 -15.17 -29.94
N ALA A 181 4.71 -14.24 -30.85
CA ALA A 181 5.24 -12.94 -30.43
C ALA A 181 4.18 -12.25 -29.55
N ASN A 182 4.62 -11.38 -28.66
CA ASN A 182 3.70 -10.59 -27.82
C ASN A 182 2.77 -9.73 -28.72
N ILE A 183 1.67 -10.34 -29.17
CA ILE A 183 0.66 -9.70 -30.04
C ILE A 183 -0.06 -8.53 -29.38
N TYR A 184 0.14 -8.37 -28.05
CA TYR A 184 -0.48 -7.29 -27.29
C TYR A 184 0.48 -6.13 -27.00
N SER A 185 1.70 -6.15 -27.54
CA SER A 185 2.70 -5.09 -27.37
C SER A 185 2.24 -3.70 -27.84
N PHE A 186 1.19 -3.64 -28.66
CA PHE A 186 0.54 -2.41 -29.09
C PHE A 186 -0.47 -1.84 -28.09
N CYS A 187 -0.86 -2.60 -27.06
CA CYS A 187 -1.78 -2.14 -26.03
C CYS A 187 -1.13 -1.11 -25.09
N SER A 188 -1.95 -0.46 -24.28
CA SER A 188 -1.50 0.59 -23.35
C SER A 188 -0.61 0.04 -22.24
N SER A 189 0.65 0.43 -22.23
CA SER A 189 1.62 0.11 -21.18
C SER A 189 1.53 1.09 -20.00
N LEU A 190 2.15 0.76 -18.85
CA LEU A 190 2.26 1.68 -17.73
C LEU A 190 3.10 2.92 -18.13
N ASN A 191 2.66 4.10 -17.67
CA ASN A 191 3.37 5.35 -17.93
C ASN A 191 4.51 5.55 -16.92
N THR A 192 5.71 5.16 -17.28
CA THR A 192 6.92 5.28 -16.46
C THR A 192 7.36 6.73 -16.21
N SER A 193 6.86 7.69 -16.99
CA SER A 193 7.08 9.11 -16.70
C SER A 193 6.32 9.59 -15.47
N THR A 194 5.19 8.95 -15.14
CA THR A 194 4.40 9.24 -13.94
C THR A 194 4.76 8.30 -12.79
N ILE A 195 4.98 7.02 -13.09
CA ILE A 195 5.42 5.99 -12.14
C ILE A 195 6.94 5.82 -12.31
N GLY A 196 7.70 6.86 -11.94
CA GLY A 196 9.16 6.85 -12.04
C GLY A 196 9.82 5.99 -10.95
N GLU A 197 11.09 5.69 -11.12
CA GLU A 197 11.88 4.86 -10.19
C GLU A 197 11.81 5.37 -8.75
N LYS A 198 11.76 6.67 -8.54
CA LYS A 198 11.73 7.30 -7.22
C LYS A 198 10.31 7.64 -6.73
N THR A 199 9.28 7.29 -7.49
CA THR A 199 7.90 7.44 -7.03
C THR A 199 7.63 6.47 -5.88
N GLY A 200 7.24 6.98 -4.72
CA GLY A 200 7.00 6.15 -3.53
C GLY A 200 5.83 5.18 -3.73
N ALA A 201 6.00 3.93 -3.31
CA ALA A 201 4.88 2.99 -3.24
C ALA A 201 4.02 3.30 -2.01
N VAL A 202 2.78 3.72 -2.25
CA VAL A 202 1.85 4.10 -1.18
C VAL A 202 1.45 2.88 -0.36
N LEU A 203 1.72 2.93 0.94
CA LEU A 203 1.29 1.93 1.92
C LEU A 203 -0.08 2.28 2.51
N MET A 204 -0.33 3.56 2.76
CA MET A 204 -1.58 4.06 3.30
C MET A 204 -1.76 5.54 2.97
N SER A 205 -2.98 5.94 2.66
CA SER A 205 -3.35 7.33 2.41
C SER A 205 -4.49 7.76 3.34
N ALA A 206 -4.63 9.08 3.55
CA ALA A 206 -5.77 9.63 4.28
C ALA A 206 -7.11 9.28 3.63
N ALA A 207 -7.18 9.19 2.30
CA ALA A 207 -8.41 8.78 1.60
C ALA A 207 -8.88 7.38 2.03
N GLU A 208 -7.96 6.43 2.17
CA GLU A 208 -8.28 5.10 2.71
C GLU A 208 -8.82 5.20 4.14
N VAL A 209 -8.15 5.99 4.99
CA VAL A 209 -8.57 6.14 6.39
C VAL A 209 -9.98 6.74 6.50
N TRP A 210 -10.32 7.71 5.67
CA TRP A 210 -11.67 8.26 5.60
C TRP A 210 -12.71 7.20 5.21
N LEU A 211 -12.40 6.34 4.23
CA LEU A 211 -13.27 5.23 3.84
C LEU A 211 -13.41 4.16 4.94
N LEU A 212 -12.36 3.91 5.71
CA LEU A 212 -12.41 2.98 6.85
C LEU A 212 -13.26 3.51 8.01
N ARG A 213 -13.43 4.83 8.12
CA ARG A 213 -14.27 5.48 9.15
C ARG A 213 -15.75 5.53 8.78
N ALA A 214 -16.09 5.47 7.49
CA ALA A 214 -17.46 5.53 6.99
C ALA A 214 -18.21 4.22 7.21
#